data_704bd10a7a05040542d37faf8d503a6e
#
_entry.id   704bd10a7a05040542d37faf8d503a6e
#
_cell.length_a   1.000
_cell.length_b   1.000
_cell.length_c   1.000
_cell.angle_alpha   90.00
_cell.angle_beta   90.00
_cell.angle_gamma   90.00
#
_symmetry.space_group_name_H-M   'P 1'
#
loop_
_entity.id
_entity.type
_entity.pdbx_description
1 polymer ?
#
loop_
_entity_poly.entity_id
_entity_poly.type
_entity_poly.pdbx_seq_one_letter_code
_entity_poly.pdbx_strand_id
1 'polypeptide(L)'
;VIEVTPDTLKSIKLPVPPLEVQREIVHILDSFTLLTAELTAELTARKKQYEFYRDKLLSHDGSYPMKALAELGKWSGGKTPSMSEKSFWEKGTIPWISSKDMKLSTLVDTQDHITEKAVKEASMTVYPANSIAVVTRSGILKHTFPVAYVPFETTINQDIKMLVVNEDILPKYAFHVIQGKGNDILVKTKKQGGTVDSLDFQKVLEYKVPIPNLDIQRRLVEVLDNFDTICTDLNIGLPAEIEARQKQYEYYRDLLLTFAEKDSTVLTDRQTDRQTDRQTDRQ
;
A
#
# COMPACT_ATOMS: atom_id res chain seq x y z
N VAL A 1 -4.48 -30.27 1.84
CA VAL A 1 -5.88 -29.90 2.10
C VAL A 1 -6.33 -30.82 3.24
N ILE A 2 -6.69 -30.25 4.39
CA ILE A 2 -7.29 -31.02 5.51
C ILE A 2 -8.79 -31.05 5.21
N GLU A 3 -9.31 -32.24 4.94
CA GLU A 3 -10.72 -32.45 4.67
C GLU A 3 -11.47 -32.59 6.00
N VAL A 4 -12.37 -31.67 6.29
CA VAL A 4 -13.19 -31.69 7.51
C VAL A 4 -14.48 -32.44 7.20
N THR A 5 -14.66 -33.61 7.78
CA THR A 5 -15.89 -34.39 7.59
C THR A 5 -17.03 -33.89 8.47
N PRO A 6 -18.32 -34.13 8.07
CA PRO A 6 -19.47 -33.75 8.88
C PRO A 6 -19.46 -34.36 10.31
N ASP A 7 -18.91 -35.54 10.47
CA ASP A 7 -18.83 -36.22 11.78
C ASP A 7 -17.74 -35.58 12.66
N THR A 8 -16.63 -35.12 12.10
CA THR A 8 -15.63 -34.35 12.82
C THR A 8 -16.22 -33.03 13.32
N LEU A 9 -17.03 -32.33 12.50
CA LEU A 9 -17.71 -31.11 12.92
C LEU A 9 -18.69 -31.36 14.07
N LYS A 10 -19.47 -32.44 14.02
CA LYS A 10 -20.42 -32.83 15.10
C LYS A 10 -19.75 -33.17 16.41
N SER A 11 -18.49 -33.63 16.36
CA SER A 11 -17.74 -34.01 17.56
C SER A 11 -17.14 -32.83 18.31
N ILE A 12 -17.12 -31.63 17.72
CA ILE A 12 -16.57 -30.42 18.34
C ILE A 12 -17.52 -29.95 19.45
N LYS A 13 -17.00 -29.89 20.67
CA LYS A 13 -17.71 -29.30 21.81
C LYS A 13 -17.47 -27.80 21.84
N LEU A 14 -18.56 -27.03 21.85
CA LEU A 14 -18.52 -25.57 21.95
C LEU A 14 -19.03 -25.16 23.34
N PRO A 15 -18.41 -24.20 24.01
CA PRO A 15 -18.96 -23.60 25.22
C PRO A 15 -20.23 -22.82 24.86
N VAL A 16 -21.31 -23.03 25.65
CA VAL A 16 -22.59 -22.33 25.47
C VAL A 16 -22.89 -21.59 26.78
N PRO A 17 -22.42 -20.35 26.91
CA PRO A 17 -22.72 -19.56 28.10
C PRO A 17 -24.21 -19.12 28.17
N PRO A 18 -24.69 -18.62 29.32
CA PRO A 18 -26.04 -18.06 29.43
C PRO A 18 -26.34 -17.01 28.36
N LEU A 19 -27.63 -16.92 27.95
CA LEU A 19 -28.05 -16.00 26.86
C LEU A 19 -27.65 -14.54 27.09
N GLU A 20 -27.64 -14.07 28.31
CA GLU A 20 -27.22 -12.70 28.65
C GLU A 20 -25.73 -12.49 28.31
N VAL A 21 -24.86 -13.49 28.62
CA VAL A 21 -23.44 -13.46 28.31
C VAL A 21 -23.23 -13.55 26.80
N GLN A 22 -24.00 -14.41 26.10
CA GLN A 22 -23.96 -14.50 24.64
C GLN A 22 -24.28 -13.15 23.99
N ARG A 23 -25.33 -12.46 24.48
CA ARG A 23 -25.72 -11.14 23.96
C ARG A 23 -24.63 -10.10 24.17
N GLU A 24 -23.98 -10.10 25.34
CA GLU A 24 -22.88 -9.16 25.63
C GLU A 24 -21.66 -9.44 24.76
N ILE A 25 -21.29 -10.70 24.58
CA ILE A 25 -20.19 -11.09 23.65
C ILE A 25 -20.50 -10.61 22.24
N VAL A 26 -21.70 -10.87 21.73
CA VAL A 26 -22.13 -10.44 20.40
C VAL A 26 -22.07 -8.92 20.29
N HIS A 27 -22.61 -8.18 21.28
CA HIS A 27 -22.59 -6.72 21.28
C HIS A 27 -21.17 -6.15 21.21
N ILE A 28 -20.24 -6.71 21.99
CA ILE A 28 -18.84 -6.29 21.96
C ILE A 28 -18.21 -6.58 20.60
N LEU A 29 -18.35 -7.80 20.07
CA LEU A 29 -17.73 -8.19 18.80
C LEU A 29 -18.34 -7.45 17.61
N ASP A 30 -19.65 -7.23 17.60
CA ASP A 30 -20.34 -6.47 16.55
C ASP A 30 -19.89 -5.00 16.54
N SER A 31 -19.61 -4.40 17.70
CA SER A 31 -19.10 -3.03 17.77
C SER A 31 -17.75 -2.87 17.07
N PHE A 32 -16.84 -3.84 17.22
CA PHE A 32 -15.56 -3.84 16.51
C PHE A 32 -15.74 -4.05 15.00
N THR A 33 -16.64 -4.95 14.62
CA THR A 33 -16.93 -5.24 13.21
C THR A 33 -17.53 -4.01 12.52
N LEU A 34 -18.46 -3.32 13.17
CA LEU A 34 -19.07 -2.10 12.67
C LEU A 34 -18.04 -0.98 12.49
N LEU A 35 -17.20 -0.74 13.51
CA LEU A 35 -16.16 0.28 13.46
C LEU A 35 -15.16 -0.01 12.33
N THR A 36 -14.75 -1.26 12.15
CA THR A 36 -13.83 -1.65 11.05
C THR A 36 -14.48 -1.42 9.68
N ALA A 37 -15.78 -1.71 9.54
CA ALA A 37 -16.54 -1.45 8.32
C ALA A 37 -16.64 0.06 8.02
N GLU A 38 -16.92 0.89 9.02
CA GLU A 38 -16.97 2.35 8.89
C GLU A 38 -15.63 2.93 8.46
N LEU A 39 -14.52 2.53 9.09
CA LEU A 39 -13.17 2.97 8.71
C LEU A 39 -12.80 2.53 7.29
N THR A 40 -13.21 1.33 6.87
CA THR A 40 -12.99 0.84 5.51
C THR A 40 -13.78 1.65 4.48
N ALA A 41 -15.02 2.00 4.81
CA ALA A 41 -15.87 2.86 3.97
C ALA A 41 -15.27 4.27 3.88
N GLU A 42 -14.77 4.84 4.99
CA GLU A 42 -14.09 6.13 4.99
C GLU A 42 -12.82 6.09 4.14
N LEU A 43 -11.97 5.08 4.29
CA LEU A 43 -10.78 4.92 3.46
C LEU A 43 -11.12 4.90 1.96
N THR A 44 -12.20 4.19 1.60
CA THR A 44 -12.68 4.13 0.22
C THR A 44 -13.15 5.51 -0.27
N ALA A 45 -13.88 6.25 0.56
CA ALA A 45 -14.33 7.60 0.25
C ALA A 45 -13.14 8.58 0.12
N ARG A 46 -12.15 8.49 1.01
CA ARG A 46 -10.94 9.33 0.96
C ARG A 46 -10.09 9.05 -0.27
N LYS A 47 -9.94 7.79 -0.69
CA LYS A 47 -9.25 7.44 -1.94
C LYS A 47 -9.94 8.06 -3.16
N LYS A 48 -11.27 7.98 -3.25
CA LYS A 48 -12.04 8.63 -4.33
C LYS A 48 -11.89 10.16 -4.30
N GLN A 49 -11.91 10.75 -3.11
CA GLN A 49 -11.71 12.17 -2.90
C GLN A 49 -10.30 12.60 -3.35
N TYR A 50 -9.27 11.84 -2.97
CA TYR A 50 -7.90 12.05 -3.42
C TYR A 50 -7.79 12.02 -4.95
N GLU A 51 -8.31 10.97 -5.60
CA GLU A 51 -8.29 10.85 -7.06
C GLU A 51 -8.97 12.07 -7.74
N PHE A 52 -10.13 12.47 -7.24
CA PHE A 52 -10.86 13.63 -7.77
C PHE A 52 -10.05 14.92 -7.63
N TYR A 53 -9.51 15.22 -6.44
CA TYR A 53 -8.73 16.43 -6.23
C TYR A 53 -7.39 16.39 -6.95
N ARG A 54 -6.71 15.27 -6.98
CA ARG A 54 -5.48 15.08 -7.77
C ARG A 54 -5.74 15.40 -9.24
N ASP A 55 -6.76 14.79 -9.82
CA ASP A 55 -7.07 15.00 -11.24
C ASP A 55 -7.49 16.45 -11.53
N LYS A 56 -8.23 17.09 -10.61
CA LYS A 56 -8.61 18.50 -10.71
C LYS A 56 -7.42 19.44 -10.56
N LEU A 57 -6.56 19.23 -9.58
CA LEU A 57 -5.38 20.06 -9.30
C LEU A 57 -4.31 19.91 -10.39
N LEU A 58 -4.21 18.72 -10.99
CA LEU A 58 -3.28 18.41 -12.08
C LEU A 58 -3.94 18.57 -13.47
N SER A 59 -5.19 19.03 -13.54
CA SER A 59 -5.85 19.35 -14.81
C SER A 59 -5.20 20.59 -15.43
N HIS A 60 -5.09 20.56 -16.74
CA HIS A 60 -4.55 21.68 -17.51
C HIS A 60 -5.70 22.52 -18.08
N ASP A 61 -5.77 23.77 -17.65
CA ASP A 61 -6.73 24.78 -18.16
C ASP A 61 -6.10 25.75 -19.17
N GLY A 62 -4.91 25.42 -19.69
CA GLY A 62 -4.14 26.28 -20.59
C GLY A 62 -3.14 27.22 -19.89
N SER A 63 -3.12 27.28 -18.55
CA SER A 63 -2.30 28.22 -17.79
C SER A 63 -0.83 27.80 -17.64
N TYR A 64 -0.50 26.51 -17.82
CA TYR A 64 0.86 26.00 -17.63
C TYR A 64 1.48 25.47 -18.92
N PRO A 65 2.81 25.58 -19.09
CA PRO A 65 3.49 24.96 -20.21
C PRO A 65 3.37 23.43 -20.15
N MET A 66 3.16 22.82 -21.32
CA MET A 66 3.11 21.38 -21.47
C MET A 66 4.49 20.85 -21.88
N LYS A 67 5.06 19.91 -21.12
CA LYS A 67 6.29 19.22 -21.48
C LYS A 67 6.01 17.73 -21.76
N ALA A 68 6.72 17.15 -22.72
CA ALA A 68 6.71 15.72 -22.92
C ALA A 68 7.40 15.01 -21.76
N LEU A 69 7.01 13.77 -21.44
CA LEU A 69 7.66 13.00 -20.36
C LEU A 69 9.17 12.83 -20.61
N ALA A 70 9.60 12.79 -21.87
CA ALA A 70 11.02 12.81 -22.25
C ALA A 70 11.77 14.04 -21.73
N GLU A 71 11.10 15.18 -21.62
CA GLU A 71 11.68 16.47 -21.23
C GLU A 71 11.76 16.65 -19.70
N LEU A 72 11.12 15.76 -18.92
CA LEU A 72 11.10 15.86 -17.45
C LEU A 72 12.43 15.48 -16.81
N GLY A 73 13.27 14.71 -17.50
CA GLY A 73 14.53 14.25 -16.95
C GLY A 73 15.13 13.07 -17.73
N LYS A 74 16.05 12.39 -17.10
CA LYS A 74 16.73 11.23 -17.69
C LYS A 74 15.94 9.96 -17.43
N TRP A 75 15.50 9.31 -18.49
CA TRP A 75 14.88 7.99 -18.44
C TRP A 75 15.88 6.89 -18.75
N SER A 76 15.90 5.83 -17.96
CA SER A 76 16.75 4.67 -18.22
C SER A 76 16.11 3.37 -17.73
N GLY A 77 16.55 2.26 -18.28
CA GLY A 77 16.07 0.92 -17.93
C GLY A 77 17.04 0.18 -17.02
N GLY A 78 16.56 -0.90 -16.44
CA GLY A 78 17.38 -1.77 -15.62
C GLY A 78 17.73 -3.09 -16.26
N LYS A 79 18.30 -3.97 -15.44
CA LYS A 79 18.71 -5.33 -15.80
C LYS A 79 18.36 -6.29 -14.66
N THR A 80 18.29 -7.58 -14.98
CA THR A 80 18.26 -8.65 -13.98
C THR A 80 19.63 -9.33 -13.95
N PRO A 81 20.32 -9.34 -12.80
CA PRO A 81 21.52 -10.15 -12.64
C PRO A 81 21.19 -11.64 -12.81
N SER A 82 22.18 -12.46 -13.15
CA SER A 82 21.97 -13.90 -13.31
C SER A 82 21.35 -14.50 -12.04
N MET A 83 20.17 -15.11 -12.17
CA MET A 83 19.47 -15.77 -11.06
C MET A 83 20.19 -17.06 -10.59
N SER A 84 21.05 -17.65 -11.45
CA SER A 84 21.83 -18.84 -11.11
C SER A 84 23.09 -18.50 -10.29
N GLU A 85 23.52 -17.24 -10.28
CA GLU A 85 24.67 -16.78 -9.52
C GLU A 85 24.23 -16.32 -8.12
N LYS A 86 24.26 -17.24 -7.16
CA LYS A 86 23.83 -17.00 -5.79
C LYS A 86 24.54 -15.82 -5.11
N SER A 87 25.83 -15.61 -5.43
CA SER A 87 26.63 -14.52 -4.87
C SER A 87 26.13 -13.12 -5.27
N PHE A 88 25.23 -13.02 -6.24
CA PHE A 88 24.58 -11.76 -6.61
C PHE A 88 23.39 -11.41 -5.74
N TRP A 89 22.78 -12.41 -5.06
CA TRP A 89 21.54 -12.27 -4.33
C TRP A 89 21.68 -12.52 -2.83
N GLU A 90 22.50 -13.50 -2.43
CA GLU A 90 22.68 -13.86 -1.03
C GLU A 90 23.33 -12.72 -0.25
N LYS A 91 22.69 -12.29 0.83
CA LYS A 91 23.11 -11.15 1.67
C LYS A 91 23.22 -9.82 0.90
N GLY A 92 22.40 -9.66 -0.15
CA GLY A 92 22.27 -8.39 -0.86
C GLY A 92 21.77 -7.29 0.07
N THR A 93 22.29 -6.09 -0.10
CA THR A 93 21.93 -4.89 0.65
C THR A 93 21.42 -3.76 -0.24
N ILE A 94 21.58 -3.90 -1.55
CA ILE A 94 21.18 -2.89 -2.54
C ILE A 94 19.78 -3.26 -3.04
N PRO A 95 18.77 -2.44 -2.84
CA PRO A 95 17.41 -2.70 -3.28
C PRO A 95 17.34 -2.94 -4.79
N TRP A 96 16.55 -3.95 -5.21
CA TRP A 96 16.33 -4.26 -6.62
C TRP A 96 14.84 -4.34 -6.91
N ILE A 97 14.31 -3.30 -7.55
CA ILE A 97 12.87 -3.18 -7.83
C ILE A 97 12.47 -4.06 -9.01
N SER A 98 11.42 -4.80 -8.81
CA SER A 98 10.72 -5.58 -9.83
C SER A 98 9.21 -5.23 -9.84
N SER A 99 8.45 -5.80 -10.76
CA SER A 99 7.00 -5.56 -10.80
C SER A 99 6.25 -6.05 -9.55
N LYS A 100 6.86 -6.91 -8.73
CA LYS A 100 6.28 -7.39 -7.45
C LYS A 100 6.19 -6.26 -6.41
N ASP A 101 7.13 -5.32 -6.45
CA ASP A 101 7.24 -4.22 -5.48
C ASP A 101 6.28 -3.08 -5.80
N MET A 102 5.83 -2.98 -7.06
CA MET A 102 5.05 -1.86 -7.60
C MET A 102 3.57 -1.86 -7.17
N LYS A 103 3.26 -2.40 -5.99
CA LYS A 103 1.91 -2.38 -5.38
C LYS A 103 1.65 -1.11 -4.57
N LEU A 104 2.71 -0.48 -4.08
CA LEU A 104 2.66 0.76 -3.32
C LEU A 104 3.02 1.94 -4.21
N SER A 105 2.40 3.08 -3.94
CA SER A 105 2.67 4.35 -4.61
C SER A 105 4.00 4.98 -4.18
N THR A 106 4.39 4.78 -2.93
CA THR A 106 5.71 5.13 -2.39
C THR A 106 6.35 3.87 -1.84
N LEU A 107 7.53 3.53 -2.33
CA LEU A 107 8.26 2.36 -1.85
C LEU A 107 9.02 2.69 -0.57
N VAL A 108 9.03 1.74 0.35
CA VAL A 108 9.82 1.82 1.60
C VAL A 108 11.00 0.88 1.57
N ASP A 109 10.90 -0.21 0.81
CA ASP A 109 11.94 -1.22 0.57
C ASP A 109 11.53 -2.10 -0.61
N THR A 110 12.37 -3.07 -0.99
CA THR A 110 12.12 -4.07 -2.04
C THR A 110 12.10 -5.49 -1.48
N GLN A 111 11.41 -6.40 -2.16
CA GLN A 111 11.39 -7.82 -1.76
C GLN A 111 12.75 -8.49 -2.00
N ASP A 112 13.44 -8.09 -3.07
CA ASP A 112 14.73 -8.66 -3.46
C ASP A 112 15.82 -7.59 -3.35
N HIS A 113 17.00 -8.00 -2.89
CA HIS A 113 18.20 -7.16 -2.81
C HIS A 113 19.34 -7.84 -3.55
N ILE A 114 20.23 -7.05 -4.11
CA ILE A 114 21.45 -7.53 -4.77
C ILE A 114 22.71 -7.07 -4.06
N THR A 115 23.81 -7.75 -4.32
CA THR A 115 25.12 -7.42 -3.75
C THR A 115 25.85 -6.36 -4.58
N GLU A 116 26.84 -5.70 -3.99
CA GLU A 116 27.76 -4.83 -4.74
C GLU A 116 28.49 -5.58 -5.86
N LYS A 117 28.75 -6.88 -5.66
CA LYS A 117 29.33 -7.75 -6.69
C LYS A 117 28.40 -7.80 -7.92
N ALA A 118 27.10 -7.98 -7.73
CA ALA A 118 26.12 -7.97 -8.81
C ALA A 118 26.10 -6.63 -9.54
N VAL A 119 26.17 -5.52 -8.81
CA VAL A 119 26.22 -4.18 -9.43
C VAL A 119 27.41 -4.04 -10.35
N LYS A 120 28.61 -4.47 -9.92
CA LYS A 120 29.85 -4.37 -10.71
C LYS A 120 29.88 -5.35 -11.88
N GLU A 121 29.66 -6.65 -11.62
CA GLU A 121 29.85 -7.70 -12.62
C GLU A 121 28.70 -7.76 -13.64
N ALA A 122 27.45 -7.52 -13.23
CA ALA A 122 26.33 -7.43 -14.15
C ALA A 122 26.13 -6.03 -14.75
N SER A 123 27.01 -5.07 -14.45
CA SER A 123 26.93 -3.67 -14.93
C SER A 123 25.54 -3.09 -14.68
N MET A 124 25.08 -3.16 -13.43
CA MET A 124 23.81 -2.59 -13.00
C MET A 124 23.93 -1.08 -12.84
N THR A 125 22.87 -0.37 -13.13
CA THR A 125 22.77 1.06 -12.84
C THR A 125 22.14 1.24 -11.47
N VAL A 126 22.83 1.93 -10.56
CA VAL A 126 22.26 2.40 -9.29
C VAL A 126 21.63 3.77 -9.54
N TYR A 127 20.37 3.89 -9.21
CA TYR A 127 19.58 5.12 -9.33
C TYR A 127 19.57 5.88 -8.02
N PRO A 128 19.63 7.22 -8.06
CA PRO A 128 19.58 8.03 -6.84
C PRO A 128 18.22 7.96 -6.16
N ALA A 129 18.21 8.26 -4.87
CA ALA A 129 16.99 8.53 -4.13
C ALA A 129 16.14 9.61 -4.81
N ASN A 130 14.84 9.61 -4.54
CA ASN A 130 13.85 10.52 -5.12
C ASN A 130 13.67 10.36 -6.64
N SER A 131 13.81 9.14 -7.12
CA SER A 131 13.51 8.76 -8.49
C SER A 131 12.09 8.22 -8.65
N ILE A 132 11.59 8.11 -9.88
CA ILE A 132 10.25 7.60 -10.18
C ILE A 132 10.37 6.33 -11.02
N ALA A 133 9.83 5.23 -10.53
CA ALA A 133 9.78 3.95 -11.21
C ALA A 133 8.45 3.78 -11.97
N VAL A 134 8.53 3.31 -13.22
CA VAL A 134 7.36 3.05 -14.07
C VAL A 134 7.47 1.67 -14.68
N VAL A 135 6.43 0.84 -14.54
CA VAL A 135 6.37 -0.48 -15.18
C VAL A 135 6.05 -0.32 -16.66
N THR A 136 6.86 -0.92 -17.52
CA THR A 136 6.68 -0.86 -18.98
C THR A 136 6.34 -2.22 -19.61
N ARG A 137 6.55 -3.33 -18.86
CA ARG A 137 6.18 -4.69 -19.29
C ARG A 137 5.78 -5.53 -18.07
N SER A 138 4.55 -5.93 -17.98
CA SER A 138 4.05 -6.86 -16.93
C SER A 138 2.57 -7.17 -17.18
N GLY A 139 2.07 -8.32 -16.71
CA GLY A 139 0.65 -8.64 -16.72
C GLY A 139 -0.25 -7.64 -15.95
N ILE A 140 0.32 -6.87 -15.01
CA ILE A 140 -0.41 -5.84 -14.26
C ILE A 140 -0.89 -4.68 -15.17
N LEU A 141 -0.20 -4.44 -16.30
CA LEU A 141 -0.59 -3.44 -17.33
C LEU A 141 -1.91 -3.78 -18.03
N LYS A 142 -2.49 -4.94 -17.74
CA LYS A 142 -3.85 -5.25 -18.20
C LYS A 142 -4.88 -4.31 -17.58
N HIS A 143 -4.64 -3.87 -16.35
CA HIS A 143 -5.62 -3.14 -15.54
C HIS A 143 -5.14 -1.77 -15.05
N THR A 144 -3.84 -1.61 -14.83
CA THR A 144 -3.28 -0.40 -14.20
C THR A 144 -1.97 0.01 -14.85
N PHE A 145 -1.59 1.27 -14.67
CA PHE A 145 -0.27 1.81 -15.01
C PHE A 145 0.52 2.04 -13.72
N PRO A 146 1.34 1.07 -13.27
CA PRO A 146 2.04 1.20 -12.00
C PRO A 146 3.16 2.23 -12.08
N VAL A 147 3.07 3.21 -11.18
CA VAL A 147 4.06 4.26 -10.96
C VAL A 147 4.38 4.31 -9.47
N ALA A 148 5.64 4.34 -9.09
CA ALA A 148 6.06 4.46 -7.71
C ALA A 148 7.13 5.55 -7.53
N TYR A 149 7.01 6.29 -6.43
CA TYR A 149 8.05 7.15 -5.92
C TYR A 149 9.05 6.33 -5.09
N VAL A 150 10.34 6.53 -5.33
CA VAL A 150 11.43 5.76 -4.71
C VAL A 150 12.33 6.71 -3.92
N PRO A 151 12.19 6.79 -2.58
CA PRO A 151 12.93 7.73 -1.74
C PRO A 151 14.35 7.27 -1.35
N PHE A 152 14.83 6.15 -1.88
CA PHE A 152 16.13 5.55 -1.58
C PHE A 152 16.90 5.19 -2.85
N GLU A 153 18.20 4.97 -2.71
CA GLU A 153 19.05 4.47 -3.82
C GLU A 153 18.67 3.03 -4.16
N THR A 154 18.57 2.71 -5.45
CA THR A 154 18.06 1.41 -5.90
C THR A 154 18.58 1.00 -7.27
N THR A 155 18.38 -0.26 -7.60
CA THR A 155 18.49 -0.81 -8.94
C THR A 155 17.11 -1.31 -9.40
N ILE A 156 16.92 -1.53 -10.69
CA ILE A 156 15.64 -1.98 -11.26
C ILE A 156 15.84 -3.12 -12.26
N ASN A 157 14.80 -3.91 -12.50
CA ASN A 157 14.80 -4.92 -13.56
C ASN A 157 14.56 -4.30 -14.94
N GLN A 158 14.61 -5.12 -15.99
CA GLN A 158 14.45 -4.70 -17.41
C GLN A 158 13.02 -4.26 -17.74
N ASP A 159 12.02 -4.61 -16.94
CA ASP A 159 10.59 -4.34 -17.17
C ASP A 159 10.16 -2.99 -16.63
N ILE A 160 11.06 -2.31 -15.90
CA ILE A 160 10.87 -1.01 -15.28
C ILE A 160 11.73 0.04 -15.97
N LYS A 161 11.22 1.24 -16.05
CA LYS A 161 11.96 2.45 -16.42
C LYS A 161 12.01 3.38 -15.22
N MET A 162 13.19 3.95 -14.98
CA MET A 162 13.42 4.95 -13.94
C MET A 162 13.56 6.34 -14.56
N LEU A 163 12.85 7.30 -13.97
CA LEU A 163 12.98 8.72 -14.26
C LEU A 163 13.74 9.40 -13.13
N VAL A 164 14.86 10.02 -13.47
CA VAL A 164 15.56 11.00 -12.62
C VAL A 164 15.25 12.37 -13.19
N VAL A 165 14.50 13.18 -12.45
CA VAL A 165 13.98 14.47 -12.96
C VAL A 165 15.05 15.55 -13.02
N ASN A 166 14.82 16.56 -13.87
CA ASN A 166 15.63 17.77 -13.96
C ASN A 166 15.41 18.67 -12.73
N GLU A 167 16.30 19.64 -12.50
CA GLU A 167 16.29 20.54 -11.35
C GLU A 167 15.06 21.46 -11.27
N ASP A 168 14.42 21.74 -12.40
CA ASP A 168 13.20 22.56 -12.50
C ASP A 168 11.90 21.79 -12.20
N ILE A 169 12.02 20.50 -11.83
CA ILE A 169 10.90 19.61 -11.57
C ILE A 169 11.06 18.90 -10.22
N LEU A 170 10.07 19.03 -9.35
CA LEU A 170 10.05 18.30 -8.10
C LEU A 170 9.74 16.80 -8.37
N PRO A 171 10.54 15.87 -7.84
CA PRO A 171 10.30 14.43 -8.05
C PRO A 171 8.89 13.98 -7.67
N LYS A 172 8.37 14.44 -6.53
CA LYS A 172 7.01 14.14 -6.10
C LYS A 172 5.94 14.75 -6.99
N TYR A 173 6.16 15.95 -7.55
CA TYR A 173 5.25 16.52 -8.53
C TYR A 173 5.17 15.65 -9.79
N ALA A 174 6.33 15.26 -10.34
CA ALA A 174 6.38 14.36 -11.49
C ALA A 174 5.71 13.01 -11.20
N PHE A 175 5.91 12.45 -10.00
CA PHE A 175 5.23 11.24 -9.55
C PHE A 175 3.70 11.42 -9.58
N HIS A 176 3.15 12.44 -8.91
CA HIS A 176 1.70 12.67 -8.86
C HIS A 176 1.09 12.91 -10.24
N VAL A 177 1.75 13.69 -11.10
CA VAL A 177 1.22 13.97 -12.44
C VAL A 177 1.26 12.76 -13.35
N ILE A 178 2.31 11.95 -13.31
CA ILE A 178 2.40 10.70 -14.08
C ILE A 178 1.37 9.69 -13.56
N GLN A 179 1.24 9.54 -12.25
CA GLN A 179 0.24 8.67 -11.64
C GLN A 179 -1.18 9.10 -12.00
N GLY A 180 -1.50 10.39 -11.88
CA GLY A 180 -2.83 10.93 -12.22
C GLY A 180 -3.19 10.78 -13.70
N LYS A 181 -2.22 10.78 -14.61
CA LYS A 181 -2.43 10.51 -16.03
C LYS A 181 -2.25 9.04 -16.41
N GLY A 182 -2.01 8.16 -15.45
CA GLY A 182 -1.66 6.76 -15.68
C GLY A 182 -2.65 6.01 -16.57
N ASN A 183 -3.94 6.14 -16.34
CA ASN A 183 -4.97 5.48 -17.17
C ASN A 183 -4.95 5.99 -18.63
N ASP A 184 -4.82 7.29 -18.85
CA ASP A 184 -4.77 7.86 -20.19
C ASP A 184 -3.47 7.45 -20.92
N ILE A 185 -2.33 7.46 -20.20
CA ILE A 185 -1.06 6.95 -20.71
C ILE A 185 -1.20 5.48 -21.11
N LEU A 186 -1.75 4.64 -20.23
CA LEU A 186 -1.94 3.21 -20.49
C LEU A 186 -2.75 2.97 -21.77
N VAL A 187 -3.91 3.63 -21.90
CA VAL A 187 -4.80 3.46 -23.05
C VAL A 187 -4.11 3.88 -24.35
N LYS A 188 -3.37 4.99 -24.32
CA LYS A 188 -2.70 5.54 -25.52
C LYS A 188 -1.44 4.82 -25.94
N THR A 189 -0.78 4.12 -25.00
CA THR A 189 0.56 3.57 -25.23
C THR A 189 0.64 2.04 -25.15
N LYS A 190 -0.44 1.36 -24.76
CA LYS A 190 -0.47 -0.12 -24.68
C LYS A 190 -0.24 -0.74 -26.05
N LYS A 191 0.72 -1.66 -26.13
CA LYS A 191 0.96 -2.47 -27.34
C LYS A 191 -0.07 -3.58 -27.43
N GLN A 192 -0.51 -3.89 -28.65
CA GLN A 192 -1.39 -5.02 -28.94
C GLN A 192 -0.56 -6.23 -29.40
N GLY A 193 -1.00 -7.44 -29.04
CA GLY A 193 -0.52 -8.69 -29.65
C GLY A 193 0.73 -9.31 -29.01
N GLY A 194 1.08 -8.99 -27.77
CA GLY A 194 2.19 -9.65 -27.05
C GLY A 194 1.70 -10.74 -26.08
N THR A 195 2.57 -11.70 -25.73
CA THR A 195 2.31 -12.71 -24.68
C THR A 195 2.18 -12.08 -23.29
N VAL A 196 2.89 -10.95 -23.07
CA VAL A 196 2.85 -10.15 -21.84
C VAL A 196 2.52 -8.72 -22.24
N ASP A 197 1.59 -8.10 -21.50
CA ASP A 197 1.23 -6.71 -21.73
C ASP A 197 2.46 -5.79 -21.61
N SER A 198 2.62 -4.90 -22.57
CA SER A 198 3.74 -3.95 -22.62
C SER A 198 3.30 -2.62 -23.22
N LEU A 199 4.08 -1.57 -22.92
CA LEU A 199 3.87 -0.23 -23.43
C LEU A 199 4.79 0.07 -24.61
N ASP A 200 4.33 0.89 -25.52
CA ASP A 200 5.18 1.59 -26.47
C ASP A 200 5.85 2.74 -25.73
N PHE A 201 7.08 2.50 -25.29
CA PHE A 201 7.77 3.46 -24.44
C PHE A 201 8.09 4.77 -25.17
N GLN A 202 8.23 4.75 -26.50
CA GLN A 202 8.42 5.99 -27.26
C GLN A 202 7.16 6.86 -27.15
N LYS A 203 5.97 6.28 -27.27
CA LYS A 203 4.72 7.03 -27.05
C LYS A 203 4.53 7.49 -25.61
N VAL A 204 5.04 6.73 -24.61
CA VAL A 204 5.08 7.20 -23.23
C VAL A 204 5.94 8.46 -23.12
N LEU A 205 7.12 8.48 -23.72
CA LEU A 205 8.04 9.62 -23.71
C LEU A 205 7.44 10.86 -24.38
N GLU A 206 6.61 10.69 -25.40
CA GLU A 206 5.93 11.77 -26.15
C GLU A 206 4.68 12.32 -25.43
N TYR A 207 4.18 11.60 -24.41
CA TYR A 207 3.02 12.03 -23.66
C TYR A 207 3.30 13.34 -22.91
N LYS A 208 2.38 14.32 -23.08
CA LYS A 208 2.57 15.68 -22.53
C LYS A 208 1.82 15.83 -21.20
N VAL A 209 2.48 16.49 -20.25
CA VAL A 209 1.95 16.82 -18.93
C VAL A 209 2.20 18.30 -18.60
N PRO A 210 1.31 18.95 -17.80
CA PRO A 210 1.51 20.34 -17.39
C PRO A 210 2.68 20.43 -16.40
N ILE A 211 3.53 21.44 -16.58
CA ILE A 211 4.67 21.71 -15.68
C ILE A 211 4.61 23.20 -15.25
N PRO A 212 3.98 23.49 -14.11
CA PRO A 212 4.00 24.82 -13.53
C PRO A 212 5.39 25.17 -12.96
N ASN A 213 5.58 26.40 -12.51
CA ASN A 213 6.78 26.80 -11.79
C ASN A 213 6.93 26.05 -10.46
N LEU A 214 8.14 26.04 -9.90
CA LEU A 214 8.48 25.27 -8.69
C LEU A 214 7.62 25.64 -7.46
N ASP A 215 7.19 26.89 -7.33
CA ASP A 215 6.38 27.31 -6.17
C ASP A 215 4.97 26.69 -6.23
N ILE A 216 4.40 26.62 -7.41
CA ILE A 216 3.11 25.94 -7.63
C ILE A 216 3.29 24.43 -7.46
N GLN A 217 4.37 23.83 -8.01
CA GLN A 217 4.67 22.42 -7.80
C GLN A 217 4.74 22.07 -6.31
N ARG A 218 5.44 22.90 -5.47
CA ARG A 218 5.54 22.67 -4.02
C ARG A 218 4.17 22.66 -3.35
N ARG A 219 3.31 23.65 -3.65
CA ARG A 219 1.96 23.74 -3.08
C ARG A 219 1.09 22.52 -3.47
N LEU A 220 1.18 22.10 -4.73
CA LEU A 220 0.44 20.92 -5.20
C LEU A 220 0.92 19.64 -4.53
N VAL A 221 2.24 19.46 -4.39
CA VAL A 221 2.83 18.31 -3.70
C VAL A 221 2.40 18.28 -2.24
N GLU A 222 2.45 19.40 -1.53
CA GLU A 222 2.04 19.47 -0.11
C GLU A 222 0.60 18.99 0.08
N VAL A 223 -0.32 19.45 -0.75
CA VAL A 223 -1.73 19.04 -0.67
C VAL A 223 -1.89 17.55 -1.00
N LEU A 224 -1.25 17.09 -2.08
CA LEU A 224 -1.38 15.70 -2.55
C LEU A 224 -0.71 14.71 -1.62
N ASP A 225 0.45 15.03 -1.06
CA ASP A 225 1.15 14.18 -0.09
C ASP A 225 0.34 14.02 1.21
N ASN A 226 -0.31 15.08 1.69
CA ASN A 226 -1.19 15.00 2.86
C ASN A 226 -2.35 14.02 2.62
N PHE A 227 -2.97 14.06 1.44
CA PHE A 227 -4.02 13.09 1.09
C PHE A 227 -3.48 11.67 0.95
N ASP A 228 -2.33 11.52 0.29
CA ASP A 228 -1.71 10.20 0.10
C ASP A 228 -1.37 9.55 1.45
N THR A 229 -0.79 10.32 2.38
CA THR A 229 -0.48 9.87 3.74
C THR A 229 -1.72 9.32 4.46
N ILE A 230 -2.85 10.05 4.43
CA ILE A 230 -4.10 9.61 5.07
C ILE A 230 -4.59 8.27 4.47
N CYS A 231 -4.42 8.08 3.16
CA CYS A 231 -4.95 6.94 2.44
C CYS A 231 -4.04 5.71 2.39
N THR A 232 -2.73 5.89 2.55
CA THR A 232 -1.75 4.83 2.27
C THR A 232 -0.79 4.54 3.40
N ASP A 233 -0.58 5.46 4.35
CA ASP A 233 0.37 5.26 5.43
C ASP A 233 -0.09 4.13 6.38
N LEU A 234 0.75 3.11 6.52
CA LEU A 234 0.50 1.94 7.36
C LEU A 234 0.83 2.17 8.85
N ASN A 235 1.40 3.33 9.20
CA ASN A 235 1.76 3.65 10.57
C ASN A 235 0.83 4.68 11.22
N ILE A 236 0.35 5.66 10.46
CA ILE A 236 -0.44 6.78 10.98
C ILE A 236 -1.73 7.05 10.19
N GLY A 237 -1.91 6.42 9.02
CA GLY A 237 -3.09 6.62 8.16
C GLY A 237 -4.29 5.74 8.55
N LEU A 238 -5.38 5.87 7.79
CA LEU A 238 -6.56 5.00 7.94
C LEU A 238 -6.24 3.50 7.84
N PRO A 239 -5.31 3.04 6.99
CA PRO A 239 -4.92 1.63 6.98
C PRO A 239 -4.34 1.14 8.30
N ALA A 240 -3.52 1.96 8.99
CA ALA A 240 -2.98 1.64 10.30
C ALA A 240 -4.08 1.48 11.37
N GLU A 241 -5.06 2.38 11.36
CA GLU A 241 -6.20 2.31 12.28
C GLU A 241 -7.04 1.06 12.03
N ILE A 242 -7.31 0.71 10.77
CA ILE A 242 -8.06 -0.51 10.41
C ILE A 242 -7.33 -1.76 10.91
N GLU A 243 -6.02 -1.85 10.69
CA GLU A 243 -5.20 -2.99 11.15
C GLU A 243 -5.19 -3.08 12.70
N ALA A 244 -5.06 -1.94 13.39
CA ALA A 244 -5.09 -1.91 14.85
C ALA A 244 -6.45 -2.38 15.40
N ARG A 245 -7.57 -1.97 14.79
CA ARG A 245 -8.92 -2.43 15.18
C ARG A 245 -9.14 -3.90 14.88
N GLN A 246 -8.60 -4.41 13.79
CA GLN A 246 -8.68 -5.83 13.48
C GLN A 246 -7.90 -6.68 14.49
N LYS A 247 -6.70 -6.26 14.89
CA LYS A 247 -5.94 -6.92 15.96
C LYS A 247 -6.66 -6.88 17.31
N GLN A 248 -7.31 -5.76 17.64
CA GLN A 248 -8.15 -5.66 18.84
C GLN A 248 -9.33 -6.63 18.78
N TYR A 249 -10.04 -6.70 17.65
CA TYR A 249 -11.12 -7.65 17.45
C TYR A 249 -10.67 -9.10 17.67
N GLU A 250 -9.55 -9.50 17.05
CA GLU A 250 -8.99 -10.85 17.18
C GLU A 250 -8.66 -11.17 18.64
N TYR A 251 -8.00 -10.25 19.34
CA TYR A 251 -7.67 -10.40 20.76
C TYR A 251 -8.93 -10.57 21.64
N TYR A 252 -9.92 -9.69 21.50
CA TYR A 252 -11.14 -9.77 22.31
C TYR A 252 -12.00 -10.98 21.93
N ARG A 253 -12.07 -11.34 20.66
CA ARG A 253 -12.76 -12.55 20.20
C ARG A 253 -12.18 -13.78 20.89
N ASP A 254 -10.87 -13.93 20.85
CA ASP A 254 -10.20 -15.10 21.43
C ASP A 254 -10.36 -15.11 22.96
N LEU A 255 -10.24 -13.95 23.62
CA LEU A 255 -10.46 -13.81 25.06
C LEU A 255 -11.88 -14.17 25.47
N LEU A 256 -12.89 -13.64 24.76
CA LEU A 256 -14.30 -13.84 25.09
C LEU A 256 -14.81 -15.25 24.79
N LEU A 257 -14.27 -15.89 23.74
CA LEU A 257 -14.67 -17.23 23.33
C LEU A 257 -13.95 -18.36 24.08
N THR A 258 -12.83 -18.06 24.76
CA THR A 258 -12.04 -19.02 25.55
C THR A 258 -12.31 -18.95 27.06
N PHE A 259 -13.19 -18.05 27.53
CA PHE A 259 -13.47 -17.85 28.96
C PHE A 259 -14.01 -19.12 29.66
N ALA A 260 -14.60 -20.05 28.93
CA ALA A 260 -15.15 -21.31 29.47
C ALA A 260 -14.08 -22.34 29.89
N GLU A 261 -12.84 -22.17 29.43
CA GLU A 261 -11.72 -23.07 29.79
C GLU A 261 -10.96 -22.65 31.06
N LYS A 262 -11.10 -21.38 31.47
CA LYS A 262 -10.51 -20.84 32.68
C LYS A 262 -11.61 -20.62 33.71
N ASP A 263 -11.60 -21.42 34.77
CA ASP A 263 -12.54 -21.38 35.86
C ASP A 263 -13.17 -20.02 36.17
N SER A 264 -14.43 -20.05 36.45
CA SER A 264 -15.42 -19.07 36.91
C SER A 264 -14.98 -17.95 37.88
N THR A 265 -13.70 -17.68 38.04
CA THR A 265 -13.16 -16.67 38.97
C THR A 265 -13.42 -15.24 38.56
N VAL A 266 -13.63 -14.96 37.27
CA VAL A 266 -13.82 -13.55 36.83
C VAL A 266 -15.22 -13.01 37.09
N LEU A 267 -16.23 -13.88 37.26
CA LEU A 267 -17.62 -13.47 37.59
C LEU A 267 -17.86 -13.36 39.10
N THR A 268 -17.05 -13.99 39.94
CA THR A 268 -17.14 -13.91 41.39
C THR A 268 -16.67 -12.58 41.95
N ASP A 269 -15.67 -11.94 41.40
CA ASP A 269 -15.15 -10.66 41.87
C ASP A 269 -16.19 -9.52 41.73
N ARG A 270 -16.98 -9.50 40.66
CA ARG A 270 -18.04 -8.48 40.50
C ARG A 270 -19.26 -8.69 41.39
N GLN A 271 -19.50 -9.91 41.85
CA GLN A 271 -20.59 -10.18 42.82
C GLN A 271 -20.14 -9.90 44.24
N THR A 272 -18.86 -10.06 44.56
CA THR A 272 -18.31 -9.74 45.90
C THR A 272 -18.26 -8.24 46.12
N ASP A 273 -17.93 -7.43 45.13
CA ASP A 273 -17.92 -5.96 45.23
C ASP A 273 -19.34 -5.39 45.47
N ARG A 274 -20.39 -6.01 44.86
CA ARG A 274 -21.80 -5.60 45.11
C ARG A 274 -22.35 -6.01 46.47
N GLN A 275 -21.74 -6.98 47.13
CA GLN A 275 -22.13 -7.36 48.50
C GLN A 275 -21.42 -6.54 49.57
N THR A 276 -20.18 -6.10 49.30
CA THR A 276 -19.42 -5.24 50.20
C THR A 276 -20.00 -3.82 50.28
N ASP A 277 -20.46 -3.27 49.14
CA ASP A 277 -21.13 -1.96 49.11
C ASP A 277 -22.51 -1.92 49.80
N ARG A 278 -23.19 -3.07 49.97
CA ARG A 278 -24.47 -3.15 50.71
C ARG A 278 -24.29 -3.30 52.22
N GLN A 279 -23.10 -3.60 52.71
CA GLN A 279 -22.84 -3.71 54.14
C GLN A 279 -22.27 -2.42 54.76
N THR A 280 -21.72 -1.52 53.95
CA THR A 280 -21.19 -0.21 54.40
C THR A 280 -22.29 0.86 54.57
N ASP A 281 -23.46 0.68 53.97
CA ASP A 281 -24.58 1.63 54.13
C ASP A 281 -25.54 1.30 55.29
N ARG A 282 -25.14 0.42 56.24
CA ARG A 282 -25.93 0.04 57.42
C ARG A 282 -25.16 0.13 58.74
N GLN A 283 -24.24 1.08 58.89
CA GLN A 283 -23.71 1.47 60.19
C GLN A 283 -23.83 2.99 60.39
#